data_e6fef905b731dccd745bbc7daf862fff
#
_entry.id   e6fef905b731dccd745bbc7daf862fff
#
_cell.length_a   1.000
_cell.length_b   1.000
_cell.length_c   1.000
_cell.angle_alpha   90.00
_cell.angle_beta   90.00
_cell.angle_gamma   90.00
#
_symmetry.space_group_name_H-M   'P 1'
#
loop_
_entity.id
_entity.type
_entity.pdbx_description
1 polymer ?
#
loop_
_entity_poly.entity_id
_entity_poly.type
_entity_poly.pdbx_seq_one_letter_code
_entity_poly.pdbx_strand_id
1 'polypeptide(L)'
;MIYLKRNLYKAVVALVKGINPEWLEKGVKYPKIDLHSWIENRPTDKEQNAREISFIVEAYSNRSYDEAVGAANEVAEKLCNEYSTLIVEGAEVVSIFPDGSEEIQEQDNDNVVLYRQLNRIVVTIKTK
;
A
#
# COMPACT_ATOMS: atom_id res chain seq x y z
N MET A 1 4.00 -24.19 -4.97
CA MET A 1 3.84 -23.22 -3.84
C MET A 1 3.46 -21.86 -4.41
N ILE A 2 2.43 -21.24 -3.84
CA ILE A 2 1.96 -19.91 -4.27
C ILE A 2 2.45 -18.88 -3.27
N TYR A 3 3.15 -17.89 -3.76
CA TYR A 3 3.66 -16.80 -2.95
C TYR A 3 2.67 -15.62 -2.98
N LEU A 4 1.59 -15.73 -2.20
CA LEU A 4 0.50 -14.76 -2.21
C LEU A 4 0.95 -13.33 -1.90
N LYS A 5 1.78 -13.18 -0.88
CA LYS A 5 2.29 -11.85 -0.48
C LYS A 5 3.09 -11.20 -1.60
N ARG A 6 3.99 -11.97 -2.24
CA ARG A 6 4.79 -11.49 -3.36
C ARG A 6 3.91 -11.13 -4.56
N ASN A 7 2.94 -11.99 -4.88
CA ASN A 7 2.07 -11.78 -6.02
C ASN A 7 1.15 -10.57 -5.81
N LEU A 8 0.68 -10.38 -4.57
CA LEU A 8 -0.08 -9.19 -4.21
C LEU A 8 0.79 -7.93 -4.31
N TYR A 9 2.01 -7.98 -3.81
CA TYR A 9 2.96 -6.87 -3.92
C TYR A 9 3.12 -6.41 -5.37
N LYS A 10 3.34 -7.35 -6.28
CA LYS A 10 3.47 -7.04 -7.71
C LYS A 10 2.23 -6.36 -8.28
N ALA A 11 1.04 -6.83 -7.88
CA ALA A 11 -0.21 -6.25 -8.35
C ALA A 11 -0.41 -4.83 -7.82
N VAL A 12 -0.07 -4.59 -6.55
CA VAL A 12 -0.16 -3.25 -5.94
C VAL A 12 0.83 -2.29 -6.58
N VAL A 13 2.06 -2.74 -6.83
CA VAL A 13 3.08 -1.93 -7.52
C VAL A 13 2.57 -1.52 -8.91
N ALA A 14 1.97 -2.45 -9.65
CA ALA A 14 1.42 -2.15 -10.98
C ALA A 14 0.30 -1.10 -10.89
N LEU A 15 -0.56 -1.19 -9.87
CA LEU A 15 -1.62 -0.22 -9.65
C LEU A 15 -1.05 1.17 -9.36
N VAL A 16 -0.06 1.27 -8.47
CA VAL A 16 0.58 2.55 -8.14
C VAL A 16 1.24 3.17 -9.36
N LYS A 17 1.96 2.35 -10.16
CA LYS A 17 2.57 2.81 -11.41
C LYS A 17 1.54 3.31 -12.42
N GLY A 18 0.35 2.71 -12.41
CA GLY A 18 -0.76 3.14 -13.24
C GLY A 18 -1.30 4.52 -12.84
N ILE A 19 -1.19 4.89 -11.57
CA ILE A 19 -1.57 6.22 -11.09
C ILE A 19 -0.47 7.22 -11.43
N ASN A 20 0.76 6.94 -10.98
CA ASN A 20 1.91 7.81 -11.22
C ASN A 20 3.21 7.00 -11.06
N PRO A 21 3.88 6.65 -12.19
CA PRO A 21 5.09 5.83 -12.10
C PRO A 21 6.24 6.53 -11.37
N GLU A 22 6.26 7.85 -11.32
CA GLU A 22 7.32 8.61 -10.64
C GLU A 22 7.30 8.40 -9.12
N TRP A 23 6.15 8.06 -8.54
CA TRP A 23 6.05 7.85 -7.09
C TRP A 23 6.92 6.71 -6.58
N LEU A 24 7.20 5.72 -7.41
CA LEU A 24 8.01 4.55 -7.05
C LEU A 24 9.44 4.62 -7.56
N GLU A 25 9.81 5.68 -8.27
CA GLU A 25 11.18 5.85 -8.77
C GLU A 25 12.16 6.11 -7.63
N LYS A 26 13.36 5.55 -7.77
CA LYS A 26 14.46 5.82 -6.85
C LYS A 26 14.99 7.23 -7.09
N GLY A 27 15.37 7.89 -6.01
CA GLY A 27 15.95 9.23 -6.08
C GLY A 27 15.24 10.21 -5.13
N VAL A 28 15.47 11.52 -5.37
CA VAL A 28 15.02 12.57 -4.45
C VAL A 28 13.76 13.31 -4.92
N LYS A 29 13.01 12.73 -5.86
CA LYS A 29 11.74 13.34 -6.28
C LYS A 29 10.64 13.09 -5.27
N TYR A 30 9.87 14.10 -4.95
CA TYR A 30 8.71 14.01 -4.07
C TYR A 30 7.46 14.47 -4.83
N PRO A 31 6.27 13.96 -4.49
CA PRO A 31 6.01 12.96 -3.47
C PRO A 31 6.48 11.56 -3.88
N LYS A 32 6.73 10.72 -2.89
CA LYS A 32 7.13 9.32 -3.09
C LYS A 32 6.16 8.40 -2.37
N ILE A 33 6.01 7.19 -2.89
CA ILE A 33 5.25 6.11 -2.25
C ILE A 33 6.21 4.98 -1.91
N ASP A 34 6.10 4.48 -0.68
CA ASP A 34 6.78 3.27 -0.23
C ASP A 34 5.72 2.28 0.27
N LEU A 35 5.83 1.05 -0.18
CA LEU A 35 4.94 -0.05 0.21
C LEU A 35 5.75 -0.97 1.12
N HIS A 36 5.40 -1.03 2.40
CA HIS A 36 6.21 -1.77 3.36
C HIS A 36 5.39 -2.39 4.48
N SER A 37 6.07 -3.08 5.41
CA SER A 37 5.45 -3.71 6.59
C SER A 37 4.41 -4.75 6.20
N TRP A 38 4.79 -5.61 5.27
CA TRP A 38 3.94 -6.69 4.76
C TRP A 38 3.83 -7.81 5.78
N ILE A 39 2.61 -8.10 6.21
CA ILE A 39 2.31 -9.15 7.17
C ILE A 39 1.24 -10.06 6.58
N GLU A 40 1.50 -11.36 6.58
CA GLU A 40 0.54 -12.36 6.14
C GLU A 40 0.07 -13.19 7.34
N ASN A 41 -1.24 -13.20 7.57
CA ASN A 41 -1.86 -13.94 8.65
C ASN A 41 -2.96 -14.85 8.11
N ARG A 42 -3.22 -15.94 8.83
CA ARG A 42 -4.41 -16.74 8.58
C ARG A 42 -5.59 -16.06 9.26
N PRO A 43 -6.73 -15.89 8.56
CA PRO A 43 -7.94 -15.44 9.20
C PRO A 43 -8.35 -16.42 10.31
N THR A 44 -9.06 -15.91 11.31
CA THR A 44 -9.56 -16.72 12.42
C THR A 44 -10.78 -17.57 12.03
N ASP A 45 -11.39 -17.30 10.88
CA ASP A 45 -12.46 -18.13 10.36
C ASP A 45 -11.90 -19.42 9.74
N LYS A 46 -12.79 -20.37 9.42
CA LYS A 46 -12.42 -21.73 9.04
C LYS A 46 -12.08 -21.91 7.56
N GLU A 47 -11.95 -20.85 6.79
CA GLU A 47 -11.58 -20.96 5.38
C GLU A 47 -10.09 -21.23 5.24
N GLN A 48 -9.74 -22.46 4.90
CA GLN A 48 -8.34 -22.91 4.84
C GLN A 48 -7.53 -22.29 3.73
N ASN A 49 -8.17 -21.83 2.65
CA ASN A 49 -7.51 -21.22 1.50
C ASN A 49 -7.47 -19.69 1.56
N ALA A 50 -8.03 -19.09 2.59
CA ALA A 50 -8.03 -17.65 2.76
C ALA A 50 -6.79 -17.19 3.53
N ARG A 51 -6.31 -16.00 3.20
CA ARG A 51 -5.24 -15.31 3.92
C ARG A 51 -5.60 -13.85 4.06
N GLU A 52 -5.09 -13.25 5.11
CA GLU A 52 -5.17 -11.83 5.34
C GLU A 52 -3.77 -11.25 5.23
N ILE A 53 -3.59 -10.31 4.32
CA ILE A 53 -2.30 -9.65 4.10
C ILE A 53 -2.49 -8.17 4.37
N SER A 54 -1.70 -7.63 5.28
CA SER A 54 -1.70 -6.20 5.56
C SER A 54 -0.38 -5.58 5.15
N PHE A 55 -0.43 -4.30 4.80
CA PHE A 55 0.77 -3.53 4.46
C PHE A 55 0.48 -2.05 4.67
N ILE A 56 1.54 -1.26 4.62
CA ILE A 56 1.43 0.18 4.75
C ILE A 56 1.74 0.84 3.42
N VAL A 57 0.86 1.74 3.00
CA VAL A 57 1.11 2.68 1.92
C VAL A 57 1.60 3.95 2.59
N GLU A 58 2.88 4.24 2.43
CA GLU A 58 3.48 5.43 3.02
C GLU A 58 3.85 6.42 1.94
N ALA A 59 3.37 7.66 2.08
CA ALA A 59 3.72 8.75 1.19
C ALA A 59 4.64 9.74 1.89
N TYR A 60 5.59 10.27 1.15
CA TYR A 60 6.55 11.25 1.62
C TYR A 60 6.45 12.53 0.78
N SER A 61 6.48 13.67 1.45
CA SER A 61 6.58 14.98 0.79
C SER A 61 7.57 15.86 1.55
N ASN A 62 8.35 16.63 0.81
CA ASN A 62 9.20 17.67 1.40
C ASN A 62 8.56 19.06 1.35
N ARG A 63 7.28 19.13 0.94
CA ARG A 63 6.55 20.40 0.77
C ARG A 63 5.39 20.56 1.74
N SER A 64 4.55 19.55 1.91
CA SER A 64 3.37 19.68 2.76
C SER A 64 2.77 18.33 3.13
N TYR A 65 2.00 18.30 4.22
CA TYR A 65 1.15 17.17 4.56
C TYR A 65 0.09 16.91 3.50
N ASP A 66 -0.50 17.94 2.95
CA ASP A 66 -1.56 17.80 1.94
C ASP A 66 -1.07 16.99 0.74
N GLU A 67 0.18 17.20 0.32
CA GLU A 67 0.77 16.42 -0.77
C GLU A 67 0.96 14.96 -0.38
N ALA A 68 1.49 14.70 0.82
CA ALA A 68 1.68 13.33 1.30
C ALA A 68 0.34 12.62 1.50
N VAL A 69 -0.61 13.27 2.16
CA VAL A 69 -1.95 12.74 2.39
C VAL A 69 -2.66 12.45 1.06
N GLY A 70 -2.57 13.39 0.12
CA GLY A 70 -3.19 13.23 -1.20
C GLY A 70 -2.67 12.02 -1.94
N ALA A 71 -1.34 11.82 -1.98
CA ALA A 71 -0.74 10.68 -2.65
C ALA A 71 -1.12 9.35 -1.98
N ALA A 72 -0.98 9.26 -0.66
CA ALA A 72 -1.31 8.03 0.08
C ALA A 72 -2.79 7.66 -0.05
N ASN A 73 -3.67 8.65 0.07
CA ASN A 73 -5.11 8.43 -0.01
C ASN A 73 -5.55 8.04 -1.42
N GLU A 74 -4.94 8.59 -2.45
CA GLU A 74 -5.25 8.20 -3.82
C GLU A 74 -4.98 6.72 -4.06
N VAL A 75 -3.84 6.22 -3.58
CA VAL A 75 -3.52 4.80 -3.66
C VAL A 75 -4.52 3.96 -2.85
N ALA A 76 -4.78 4.35 -1.60
CA ALA A 76 -5.68 3.61 -0.72
C ALA A 76 -7.11 3.56 -1.28
N GLU A 77 -7.63 4.67 -1.76
CA GLU A 77 -8.97 4.74 -2.36
C GLU A 77 -9.07 3.86 -3.59
N LYS A 78 -8.07 3.91 -4.46
CA LYS A 78 -8.07 3.10 -5.67
C LYS A 78 -8.04 1.61 -5.34
N LEU A 79 -7.22 1.21 -4.38
CA LEU A 79 -7.17 -0.18 -3.91
C LEU A 79 -8.53 -0.63 -3.35
N CYS A 80 -9.13 0.17 -2.47
CA CYS A 80 -10.38 -0.20 -1.81
C CYS A 80 -11.58 -0.18 -2.76
N ASN A 81 -11.62 0.75 -3.69
CA ASN A 81 -12.75 0.90 -4.62
C ASN A 81 -12.66 -0.03 -5.83
N GLU A 82 -11.46 -0.41 -6.23
CA GLU A 82 -11.23 -1.20 -7.44
C GLU A 82 -10.56 -2.55 -7.14
N TYR A 83 -10.76 -3.09 -5.93
CA TYR A 83 -10.09 -4.34 -5.52
C TYR A 83 -10.43 -5.52 -6.45
N SER A 84 -11.62 -5.52 -7.04
CA SER A 84 -12.05 -6.59 -7.93
C SER A 84 -11.30 -6.60 -9.26
N THR A 85 -10.66 -5.49 -9.62
CA THR A 85 -9.87 -5.39 -10.86
C THR A 85 -8.39 -5.76 -10.64
N LEU A 86 -7.99 -5.94 -9.39
CA LEU A 86 -6.61 -6.27 -9.05
C LEU A 86 -6.31 -7.72 -9.43
N ILE A 87 -5.33 -7.92 -10.31
CA ILE A 87 -4.95 -9.24 -10.79
C ILE A 87 -3.79 -9.75 -9.97
N VAL A 88 -4.05 -10.79 -9.15
CA VAL A 88 -3.05 -11.45 -8.33
C VAL A 88 -2.92 -12.89 -8.81
N GLU A 89 -1.73 -13.25 -9.29
CA GLU A 89 -1.49 -14.59 -9.84
C GLU A 89 -1.78 -15.68 -8.82
N GLY A 90 -2.60 -16.65 -9.21
CA GLY A 90 -2.96 -17.81 -8.39
C GLY A 90 -3.97 -17.51 -7.28
N ALA A 91 -4.57 -16.33 -7.28
CA ALA A 91 -5.44 -15.92 -6.18
C ALA A 91 -6.55 -14.98 -6.64
N GLU A 92 -7.53 -14.81 -5.76
CA GLU A 92 -8.63 -13.88 -5.92
C GLU A 92 -8.67 -12.96 -4.72
N VAL A 93 -8.73 -11.65 -4.96
CA VAL A 93 -8.90 -10.66 -3.90
C VAL A 93 -10.38 -10.59 -3.52
N VAL A 94 -10.67 -10.88 -2.27
CA VAL A 94 -12.05 -10.91 -1.75
C VAL A 94 -12.47 -9.53 -1.27
N SER A 95 -11.59 -8.84 -0.57
CA SER A 95 -11.86 -7.49 -0.07
C SER A 95 -10.57 -6.74 0.23
N ILE A 96 -10.64 -5.42 0.14
CA ILE A 96 -9.57 -4.53 0.60
C ILE A 96 -10.23 -3.41 1.40
N PHE A 97 -9.71 -3.13 2.59
CA PHE A 97 -10.20 -2.03 3.40
C PHE A 97 -9.07 -1.33 4.15
N PRO A 98 -9.26 -0.03 4.45
CA PRO A 98 -8.27 0.70 5.24
C PRO A 98 -8.39 0.33 6.72
N ASP A 99 -7.25 0.26 7.41
CA ASP A 99 -7.19 -0.09 8.83
C ASP A 99 -6.26 0.89 9.57
N GLY A 100 -6.64 2.14 9.57
CA GLY A 100 -5.92 3.19 10.29
C GLY A 100 -4.95 3.97 9.44
N SER A 101 -4.63 5.14 9.96
CA SER A 101 -3.67 6.05 9.33
C SER A 101 -2.86 6.77 10.40
N GLU A 102 -1.67 7.23 10.04
CA GLU A 102 -0.78 7.96 10.92
C GLU A 102 -0.04 9.02 10.13
N GLU A 103 0.13 10.20 10.73
CA GLU A 103 0.89 11.31 10.15
C GLU A 103 2.16 11.52 10.97
N ILE A 104 3.29 11.67 10.29
CA ILE A 104 4.58 11.90 10.93
C ILE A 104 5.27 13.08 10.26
N GLN A 105 5.82 13.98 11.07
CA GLN A 105 6.70 15.04 10.60
C GLN A 105 8.10 14.78 11.13
N GLU A 106 9.07 14.71 10.24
CA GLU A 106 10.47 14.53 10.61
C GLU A 106 11.29 15.72 10.13
N GLN A 107 12.36 16.01 10.85
CA GLN A 107 13.32 17.03 10.47
C GLN A 107 14.71 16.40 10.55
N ASP A 108 15.45 16.48 9.44
CA ASP A 108 16.80 15.92 9.40
C ASP A 108 17.84 16.95 9.93
N ASN A 109 19.12 16.54 9.91
CA ASN A 109 20.21 17.39 10.43
C ASN A 109 20.45 18.66 9.59
N ASP A 110 19.92 18.70 8.37
CA ASP A 110 20.01 19.86 7.48
C ASP A 110 18.76 20.75 7.55
N ASN A 111 17.90 20.53 8.53
CA ASN A 111 16.63 21.22 8.75
C ASN A 111 15.63 21.01 7.59
N VAL A 112 15.77 19.94 6.84
CA VAL A 112 14.79 19.55 5.83
C VAL A 112 13.63 18.86 6.52
N VAL A 113 12.41 19.38 6.36
CA VAL A 113 11.21 18.81 6.92
C VAL A 113 10.66 17.77 5.95
N LEU A 114 10.36 16.59 6.47
CA LEU A 114 9.75 15.52 5.70
C LEU A 114 8.39 15.19 6.30
N TYR A 115 7.35 15.32 5.48
CA TYR A 115 5.98 14.99 5.86
C TYR A 115 5.65 13.59 5.38
N ARG A 116 5.12 12.75 6.29
CA ARG A 116 4.85 11.34 5.99
C ARG A 116 3.41 11.01 6.35
N GLN A 117 2.73 10.34 5.44
CA GLN A 117 1.39 9.80 5.66
C GLN A 117 1.46 8.29 5.51
N LEU A 118 1.06 7.56 6.55
CA LEU A 118 1.03 6.10 6.56
C LEU A 118 -0.43 5.64 6.59
N ASN A 119 -0.83 4.86 5.60
CA ASN A 119 -2.15 4.24 5.56
C ASN A 119 -1.98 2.72 5.61
N ARG A 120 -2.55 2.08 6.63
CA ARG A 120 -2.56 0.63 6.73
C ARG A 120 -3.70 0.07 5.90
N ILE A 121 -3.39 -0.92 5.09
CA ILE A 121 -4.34 -1.58 4.19
C ILE A 121 -4.41 -3.05 4.55
N VAL A 122 -5.61 -3.60 4.60
CA VAL A 122 -5.84 -5.02 4.87
C VAL A 122 -6.54 -5.65 3.67
N VAL A 123 -5.93 -6.72 3.17
CA VAL A 123 -6.41 -7.46 1.98
C VAL A 123 -6.79 -8.87 2.42
N THR A 124 -8.01 -9.28 2.12
CA THR A 124 -8.40 -10.69 2.23
C THR A 124 -8.31 -11.31 0.85
N ILE A 125 -7.56 -12.41 0.75
CA ILE A 125 -7.23 -13.05 -0.50
C ILE A 125 -7.42 -14.57 -0.38
N LYS A 126 -7.92 -15.20 -1.44
CA LYS A 126 -8.10 -16.66 -1.53
C LYS A 126 -7.24 -17.22 -2.64
N THR A 127 -6.66 -18.41 -2.41
CA THR A 127 -6.06 -19.19 -3.48
C THR A 127 -7.14 -19.72 -4.42
N LYS A 128 -6.85 -19.71 -5.69
CA LYS A 128 -7.72 -20.32 -6.71
C LYS A 128 -7.47 -21.81 -6.82
#